data_8f8621aa2654d990ba6ff375c4f1c9aa
#
_entry.id   8f8621aa2654d990ba6ff375c4f1c9aa
#
_cell.length_a   1.000
_cell.length_b   1.000
_cell.length_c   1.000
_cell.angle_alpha   90.00
_cell.angle_beta   90.00
_cell.angle_gamma   90.00
#
_symmetry.space_group_name_H-M   'P 1'
#
loop_
_entity.id
_entity.type
_entity.pdbx_description
1 polymer ?
#
loop_
_entity_poly.entity_id
_entity_poly.type
_entity_poly.pdbx_seq_one_letter_code
_entity_poly.pdbx_strand_id
1 'polypeptide(L)'
;KIPYVGREKGPQEGLAFHYYDADKVVAGKKMKDWLRFGVAWWHTFDQELVDPFGTGTAQRPWYGKYSNAEDEALAKVDYAFEFFQKLGVEYFCFHDRDIAPEGDTLRETDKNLDKVVDKIEENMKSTGIKLLWNTSSLFTNPRFVSGASTSPFADIYAYAGGQLKHSLEIAKRLGAENYVFWGGREGYENLWNTQMKREQAHMAKFFHMCHEYAQEIGLDAQFLIEPKAKEPTMHQYDFDASTAIAFLKTYDIDFMKLNLEGNHANLAGHTYQHEIRTAREAGVLGSLDANQGDKLIGWDMDEFPTDLYETSTVMWEVLAEGQIGPHGGLNFDAKPRRTSFAAEDLFRSHIAGMDSFAAGLLVAAKMHEDKVIENLQAERYSSFDSGIGATVENGTASLASLEEYALDIPQSKLIEATKSDHLESVKATINNYMIDALAEA
;
A
#
# COMPACT_ATOMS: atom_id res chain seq x y z
N LYS A 1 -7.60 -16.12 -19.81
CA LYS A 1 -7.88 -15.51 -18.51
C LYS A 1 -8.28 -16.59 -17.52
N ILE A 2 -7.75 -16.53 -16.32
CA ILE A 2 -8.09 -17.42 -15.19
C ILE A 2 -9.57 -17.27 -14.88
N PRO A 3 -10.35 -18.39 -14.80
CA PRO A 3 -11.79 -18.34 -14.59
C PRO A 3 -12.14 -18.17 -13.10
N TYR A 4 -13.32 -17.61 -12.83
CA TYR A 4 -14.03 -17.76 -11.56
C TYR A 4 -14.86 -19.06 -11.62
N VAL A 5 -14.77 -19.89 -10.58
CA VAL A 5 -15.47 -21.19 -10.54
C VAL A 5 -16.34 -21.33 -9.28
N GLY A 6 -16.31 -20.34 -8.38
CA GLY A 6 -17.02 -20.39 -7.11
C GLY A 6 -16.28 -21.22 -6.04
N ARG A 7 -16.91 -21.33 -4.87
CA ARG A 7 -16.32 -21.95 -3.69
C ARG A 7 -16.19 -23.48 -3.85
N GLU A 8 -14.96 -23.96 -3.70
CA GLU A 8 -14.66 -25.39 -3.65
C GLU A 8 -14.20 -25.80 -2.24
N LYS A 9 -14.45 -27.07 -1.90
CA LYS A 9 -13.96 -27.66 -0.65
C LYS A 9 -12.74 -28.54 -0.93
N GLY A 10 -11.65 -28.27 -0.24
CA GLY A 10 -10.42 -29.07 -0.31
C GLY A 10 -9.30 -28.38 -1.07
N PRO A 11 -8.16 -29.07 -1.27
CA PRO A 11 -7.02 -28.53 -2.01
C PRO A 11 -7.40 -28.22 -3.46
N GLN A 12 -6.99 -27.05 -3.90
CA GLN A 12 -7.28 -26.60 -5.26
C GLN A 12 -6.17 -27.07 -6.20
N GLU A 13 -6.53 -27.81 -7.25
CA GLU A 13 -5.57 -28.36 -8.21
C GLU A 13 -5.34 -27.43 -9.42
N GLY A 14 -6.33 -26.64 -9.79
CA GLY A 14 -6.29 -25.76 -10.96
C GLY A 14 -5.97 -24.28 -10.65
N LEU A 15 -5.77 -23.50 -11.69
CA LEU A 15 -5.70 -22.04 -11.61
C LEU A 15 -7.11 -21.47 -11.81
N ALA A 16 -7.77 -21.12 -10.70
CA ALA A 16 -9.13 -20.58 -10.71
C ALA A 16 -9.36 -19.68 -9.50
N PHE A 17 -10.24 -18.68 -9.65
CA PHE A 17 -10.74 -17.87 -8.53
C PHE A 17 -11.95 -18.50 -7.89
N HIS A 18 -12.00 -18.44 -6.56
CA HIS A 18 -13.09 -19.01 -5.76
C HIS A 18 -13.95 -17.94 -5.08
N TYR A 19 -13.40 -16.74 -4.89
CA TYR A 19 -14.10 -15.59 -4.32
C TYR A 19 -14.03 -14.35 -5.23
N TYR A 20 -12.96 -14.17 -5.99
CA TYR A 20 -12.82 -13.04 -6.88
C TYR A 20 -13.61 -13.24 -8.18
N ASP A 21 -14.80 -12.64 -8.23
CA ASP A 21 -15.59 -12.45 -9.45
C ASP A 21 -15.59 -10.97 -9.82
N ALA A 22 -14.78 -10.61 -10.81
CA ALA A 22 -14.52 -9.22 -11.20
C ALA A 22 -15.80 -8.40 -11.45
N ASP A 23 -16.85 -9.02 -12.00
CA ASP A 23 -18.08 -8.35 -12.40
C ASP A 23 -19.20 -8.47 -11.36
N LYS A 24 -19.03 -9.24 -10.28
CA LYS A 24 -20.00 -9.33 -9.18
C LYS A 24 -20.16 -7.96 -8.52
N VAL A 25 -21.39 -7.51 -8.38
CA VAL A 25 -21.69 -6.24 -7.70
C VAL A 25 -21.73 -6.48 -6.19
N VAL A 26 -20.92 -5.74 -5.44
CA VAL A 26 -20.82 -5.77 -3.98
C VAL A 26 -20.94 -4.33 -3.48
N ALA A 27 -21.82 -4.06 -2.53
CA ALA A 27 -22.02 -2.71 -1.97
C ALA A 27 -22.10 -1.60 -3.06
N GLY A 28 -22.84 -1.88 -4.14
CA GLY A 28 -23.15 -0.91 -5.20
C GLY A 28 -22.11 -0.70 -6.30
N LYS A 29 -20.92 -1.34 -6.21
CA LYS A 29 -19.87 -1.32 -7.25
C LYS A 29 -19.47 -2.72 -7.66
N LYS A 30 -18.87 -2.89 -8.83
CA LYS A 30 -18.25 -4.16 -9.21
C LYS A 30 -17.07 -4.46 -8.27
N MET A 31 -16.85 -5.73 -8.00
CA MET A 31 -15.75 -6.19 -7.14
C MET A 31 -14.39 -5.67 -7.64
N LYS A 32 -14.13 -5.71 -8.95
CA LYS A 32 -12.91 -5.16 -9.53
C LYS A 32 -12.72 -3.66 -9.32
N ASP A 33 -13.82 -2.89 -9.22
CA ASP A 33 -13.77 -1.43 -9.01
C ASP A 33 -13.51 -1.06 -7.54
N TRP A 34 -13.85 -1.97 -6.60
CA TRP A 34 -13.46 -1.87 -5.20
C TRP A 34 -11.99 -2.22 -4.99
N LEU A 35 -11.53 -3.30 -5.61
CA LEU A 35 -10.24 -3.93 -5.31
C LEU A 35 -9.10 -3.36 -6.15
N ARG A 36 -9.34 -2.98 -7.40
CA ARG A 36 -8.36 -2.34 -8.32
C ARG A 36 -6.96 -2.96 -8.22
N PHE A 37 -6.89 -4.30 -8.36
CA PHE A 37 -5.65 -5.05 -8.18
C PHE A 37 -4.54 -4.64 -9.16
N GLY A 38 -3.34 -4.39 -8.62
CA GLY A 38 -2.11 -4.15 -9.35
C GLY A 38 -1.08 -5.25 -9.09
N VAL A 39 -0.21 -5.48 -10.06
CA VAL A 39 0.93 -6.41 -9.96
C VAL A 39 2.21 -5.60 -9.84
N ALA A 40 3.01 -5.91 -8.82
CA ALA A 40 4.32 -5.35 -8.61
C ALA A 40 5.35 -5.99 -9.53
N TRP A 41 6.03 -5.17 -10.35
CA TRP A 41 7.02 -5.67 -11.31
C TRP A 41 8.20 -6.36 -10.62
N TRP A 42 8.80 -5.71 -9.64
CA TRP A 42 10.02 -6.16 -8.94
C TRP A 42 9.86 -7.53 -8.29
N HIS A 43 8.79 -7.77 -7.58
CA HIS A 43 8.54 -9.05 -6.92
C HIS A 43 8.12 -10.17 -7.88
N THR A 44 7.46 -9.82 -8.98
CA THR A 44 6.92 -10.81 -9.92
C THR A 44 7.95 -11.21 -10.96
N PHE A 45 8.70 -10.25 -11.52
CA PHE A 45 9.55 -10.50 -12.68
C PHE A 45 11.05 -10.43 -12.40
N ASP A 46 11.50 -9.74 -11.34
CA ASP A 46 12.91 -9.59 -11.02
C ASP A 46 13.37 -10.36 -9.77
N GLN A 47 12.43 -10.77 -8.92
CA GLN A 47 12.76 -11.46 -7.69
C GLN A 47 13.20 -12.91 -7.96
N GLU A 48 14.44 -13.23 -7.58
CA GLU A 48 15.01 -14.56 -7.69
C GLU A 48 14.69 -15.49 -6.50
N LEU A 49 13.96 -15.00 -5.50
CA LEU A 49 13.67 -15.70 -4.24
C LEU A 49 14.94 -16.05 -3.46
N VAL A 50 15.86 -15.11 -3.38
CA VAL A 50 17.03 -15.14 -2.49
C VAL A 50 16.66 -14.74 -1.07
N ASP A 51 17.43 -15.22 -0.11
CA ASP A 51 17.43 -14.74 1.28
C ASP A 51 18.87 -14.66 1.80
N PRO A 52 19.11 -14.16 3.02
CA PRO A 52 20.46 -14.07 3.58
C PRO A 52 21.18 -15.41 3.74
N PHE A 53 20.46 -16.54 3.62
CA PHE A 53 20.96 -17.88 3.88
C PHE A 53 21.09 -18.74 2.63
N GLY A 54 20.68 -18.27 1.45
CA GLY A 54 20.77 -19.05 0.24
C GLY A 54 20.54 -18.28 -1.05
N THR A 55 21.03 -18.89 -2.14
CA THR A 55 20.84 -18.38 -3.51
C THR A 55 19.39 -18.50 -3.97
N GLY A 56 19.05 -17.83 -5.06
CA GLY A 56 17.72 -17.85 -5.64
C GLY A 56 17.22 -19.23 -6.02
N THR A 57 15.93 -19.47 -5.80
CA THR A 57 15.24 -20.72 -6.19
C THR A 57 14.27 -20.54 -7.32
N ALA A 58 13.92 -19.30 -7.66
CA ALA A 58 12.89 -19.01 -8.67
C ALA A 58 13.19 -19.62 -10.03
N GLN A 59 12.17 -20.21 -10.66
CA GLN A 59 12.19 -20.66 -12.04
C GLN A 59 11.37 -19.68 -12.88
N ARG A 60 12.02 -19.08 -13.87
CA ARG A 60 11.37 -18.09 -14.74
C ARG A 60 11.62 -18.43 -16.21
N PRO A 61 10.64 -18.20 -17.09
CA PRO A 61 10.75 -18.60 -18.50
C PRO A 61 11.78 -17.80 -19.29
N TRP A 62 12.29 -16.68 -18.79
CA TRP A 62 13.33 -15.86 -19.44
C TRP A 62 14.74 -16.16 -18.97
N TYR A 63 14.94 -16.85 -17.85
CA TYR A 63 16.28 -17.14 -17.33
C TYR A 63 17.15 -17.87 -18.34
N GLY A 64 18.35 -17.32 -18.60
CA GLY A 64 19.34 -17.89 -19.51
C GLY A 64 18.99 -17.87 -21.01
N LYS A 65 17.93 -17.16 -21.40
CA LYS A 65 17.52 -17.07 -22.83
C LYS A 65 18.13 -15.90 -23.60
N TYR A 66 18.53 -14.86 -22.89
CA TYR A 66 18.98 -13.61 -23.51
C TYR A 66 20.46 -13.38 -23.22
N SER A 67 21.18 -12.81 -24.17
CA SER A 67 22.64 -12.60 -24.10
C SER A 67 23.04 -11.29 -23.41
N ASN A 68 22.10 -10.36 -23.29
CA ASN A 68 22.31 -9.07 -22.64
C ASN A 68 21.06 -8.63 -21.88
N ALA A 69 21.24 -7.70 -20.95
CA ALA A 69 20.18 -7.22 -20.07
C ALA A 69 19.11 -6.39 -20.80
N GLU A 70 19.45 -5.69 -21.87
CA GLU A 70 18.48 -4.90 -22.65
C GLU A 70 17.47 -5.81 -23.35
N ASP A 71 17.95 -6.87 -24.05
CA ASP A 71 17.08 -7.83 -24.73
C ASP A 71 16.19 -8.57 -23.72
N GLU A 72 16.72 -8.90 -22.55
CA GLU A 72 15.94 -9.52 -21.48
C GLU A 72 14.86 -8.56 -20.95
N ALA A 73 15.20 -7.29 -20.70
CA ALA A 73 14.26 -6.30 -20.24
C ALA A 73 13.10 -6.09 -21.23
N LEU A 74 13.41 -5.98 -22.52
CA LEU A 74 12.39 -5.88 -23.56
C LEU A 74 11.49 -7.14 -23.65
N ALA A 75 12.06 -8.32 -23.50
CA ALA A 75 11.30 -9.56 -23.50
C ALA A 75 10.42 -9.72 -22.24
N LYS A 76 10.90 -9.26 -21.07
CA LYS A 76 10.11 -9.25 -19.84
C LYS A 76 8.82 -8.44 -19.97
N VAL A 77 8.78 -7.38 -20.79
CA VAL A 77 7.55 -6.63 -21.05
C VAL A 77 6.47 -7.56 -21.65
N ASP A 78 6.82 -8.40 -22.62
CA ASP A 78 5.86 -9.31 -23.24
C ASP A 78 5.36 -10.37 -22.23
N TYR A 79 6.27 -10.94 -21.43
CA TYR A 79 5.90 -11.89 -20.37
C TYR A 79 5.00 -11.25 -19.32
N ALA A 80 5.29 -9.99 -18.95
CA ALA A 80 4.52 -9.27 -17.96
C ALA A 80 3.08 -9.01 -18.42
N PHE A 81 2.90 -8.48 -19.63
CA PHE A 81 1.57 -8.20 -20.16
C PHE A 81 0.77 -9.48 -20.46
N GLU A 82 1.44 -10.58 -20.88
CA GLU A 82 0.80 -11.90 -20.95
C GLU A 82 0.31 -12.37 -19.58
N PHE A 83 1.13 -12.19 -18.53
CA PHE A 83 0.77 -12.52 -17.14
C PHE A 83 -0.43 -11.72 -16.67
N PHE A 84 -0.42 -10.39 -16.84
CA PHE A 84 -1.52 -9.50 -16.44
C PHE A 84 -2.83 -9.89 -17.11
N GLN A 85 -2.81 -10.15 -18.43
CA GLN A 85 -3.99 -10.56 -19.18
C GLN A 85 -4.54 -11.92 -18.73
N LYS A 86 -3.67 -12.89 -18.47
CA LYS A 86 -4.05 -14.22 -17.97
C LYS A 86 -4.63 -14.16 -16.56
N LEU A 87 -3.99 -13.40 -15.66
CA LEU A 87 -4.47 -13.17 -14.33
C LEU A 87 -5.78 -12.35 -14.33
N GLY A 88 -5.89 -11.41 -15.23
CA GLY A 88 -7.07 -10.57 -15.41
C GLY A 88 -7.07 -9.33 -14.54
N VAL A 89 -5.89 -8.84 -14.14
CA VAL A 89 -5.71 -7.54 -13.49
C VAL A 89 -5.73 -6.41 -14.50
N GLU A 90 -6.11 -5.23 -14.04
CA GLU A 90 -6.18 -4.04 -14.87
C GLU A 90 -5.00 -3.08 -14.64
N TYR A 91 -4.17 -3.34 -13.61
CA TYR A 91 -3.10 -2.43 -13.20
C TYR A 91 -1.78 -3.16 -12.92
N PHE A 92 -0.69 -2.40 -13.03
CA PHE A 92 0.65 -2.81 -12.62
C PHE A 92 1.42 -1.62 -12.03
N CYS A 93 2.52 -1.91 -11.33
CA CYS A 93 3.42 -0.93 -10.73
C CYS A 93 4.88 -1.30 -11.00
N PHE A 94 5.78 -0.32 -11.04
CA PHE A 94 7.21 -0.57 -11.20
C PHE A 94 8.08 0.55 -10.61
N HIS A 95 9.33 0.21 -10.26
CA HIS A 95 10.42 1.17 -10.12
C HIS A 95 11.16 1.30 -11.44
N ASP A 96 11.70 2.46 -11.73
CA ASP A 96 12.42 2.72 -12.98
C ASP A 96 13.57 1.73 -13.26
N ARG A 97 14.21 1.20 -12.21
CA ARG A 97 15.33 0.25 -12.32
C ARG A 97 14.91 -1.22 -12.39
N ASP A 98 13.65 -1.53 -12.16
CA ASP A 98 13.12 -2.88 -12.34
C ASP A 98 12.98 -3.21 -13.84
N ILE A 99 12.56 -2.22 -14.62
CA ILE A 99 12.17 -2.44 -16.01
C ILE A 99 13.32 -2.27 -17.00
N ALA A 100 14.40 -1.57 -16.62
CA ALA A 100 15.52 -1.32 -17.53
C ALA A 100 16.88 -1.28 -16.79
N PRO A 101 17.95 -1.79 -17.43
CA PRO A 101 19.29 -1.76 -16.85
C PRO A 101 19.88 -0.35 -16.79
N GLU A 102 20.66 -0.06 -15.73
CA GLU A 102 21.46 1.16 -15.66
C GLU A 102 22.58 1.17 -16.68
N GLY A 103 22.90 2.36 -17.22
CA GLY A 103 24.12 2.64 -17.97
C GLY A 103 25.19 3.30 -17.10
N ASP A 104 26.32 3.63 -17.68
CA ASP A 104 27.44 4.29 -16.97
C ASP A 104 27.11 5.72 -16.51
N THR A 105 26.17 6.35 -17.18
CA THR A 105 25.70 7.72 -16.88
C THR A 105 24.18 7.75 -16.76
N LEU A 106 23.65 8.79 -16.08
CA LEU A 106 22.21 9.00 -16.00
C LEU A 106 21.59 9.09 -17.41
N ARG A 107 22.26 9.78 -18.34
CA ARG A 107 21.80 9.91 -19.74
C ARG A 107 21.69 8.56 -20.47
N GLU A 108 22.61 7.66 -20.25
CA GLU A 108 22.55 6.32 -20.83
C GLU A 108 21.45 5.48 -20.17
N THR A 109 21.30 5.60 -18.88
CA THR A 109 20.25 4.96 -18.13
C THR A 109 18.86 5.41 -18.60
N ASP A 110 18.66 6.73 -18.76
CA ASP A 110 17.42 7.29 -19.28
C ASP A 110 17.11 6.77 -20.68
N LYS A 111 18.13 6.69 -21.55
CA LYS A 111 17.98 6.11 -22.90
C LYS A 111 17.59 4.63 -22.90
N ASN A 112 18.16 3.83 -21.98
CA ASN A 112 17.79 2.42 -21.83
C ASN A 112 16.35 2.29 -21.35
N LEU A 113 15.97 3.14 -20.38
CA LEU A 113 14.63 3.17 -19.81
C LEU A 113 13.59 3.57 -20.86
N ASP A 114 13.86 4.60 -21.67
CA ASP A 114 12.95 5.06 -22.73
C ASP A 114 12.61 3.94 -23.73
N LYS A 115 13.57 3.11 -24.12
CA LYS A 115 13.32 1.97 -25.03
C LYS A 115 12.32 0.95 -24.45
N VAL A 116 12.45 0.67 -23.16
CA VAL A 116 11.54 -0.27 -22.49
C VAL A 116 10.17 0.38 -22.29
N VAL A 117 10.13 1.66 -21.95
CA VAL A 117 8.91 2.44 -21.83
C VAL A 117 8.15 2.53 -23.16
N ASP A 118 8.83 2.67 -24.30
CA ASP A 118 8.21 2.59 -25.64
C ASP A 118 7.41 1.30 -25.79
N LYS A 119 8.01 0.17 -25.41
CA LYS A 119 7.38 -1.13 -25.51
C LYS A 119 6.25 -1.33 -24.50
N ILE A 120 6.41 -0.81 -23.28
CA ILE A 120 5.32 -0.81 -22.27
C ILE A 120 4.12 -0.03 -22.79
N GLU A 121 4.35 1.17 -23.33
CA GLU A 121 3.27 2.01 -23.88
C GLU A 121 2.50 1.32 -25.03
N GLU A 122 3.20 0.61 -25.93
CA GLU A 122 2.58 -0.20 -26.98
C GLU A 122 1.69 -1.31 -26.41
N ASN A 123 2.21 -2.02 -25.40
CA ASN A 123 1.45 -3.08 -24.73
C ASN A 123 0.24 -2.54 -23.95
N MET A 124 0.39 -1.41 -23.26
CA MET A 124 -0.73 -0.73 -22.58
C MET A 124 -1.84 -0.36 -23.59
N LYS A 125 -1.48 0.21 -24.74
CA LYS A 125 -2.44 0.58 -25.80
C LYS A 125 -3.17 -0.65 -26.38
N SER A 126 -2.48 -1.77 -26.56
CA SER A 126 -3.05 -2.97 -27.16
C SER A 126 -3.91 -3.79 -26.19
N THR A 127 -3.63 -3.74 -24.89
CA THR A 127 -4.29 -4.55 -23.85
C THR A 127 -5.31 -3.79 -23.02
N GLY A 128 -5.19 -2.46 -22.94
CA GLY A 128 -5.98 -1.61 -22.04
C GLY A 128 -5.54 -1.67 -20.57
N ILE A 129 -4.45 -2.38 -20.25
CA ILE A 129 -3.87 -2.43 -18.90
C ILE A 129 -3.20 -1.09 -18.59
N LYS A 130 -3.36 -0.60 -17.36
CA LYS A 130 -2.97 0.73 -16.92
C LYS A 130 -1.87 0.70 -15.88
N LEU A 131 -1.14 1.80 -15.78
CA LEU A 131 -0.15 2.01 -14.74
C LEU A 131 -0.84 2.58 -13.48
N LEU A 132 -0.87 1.80 -12.39
CA LEU A 132 -1.40 2.28 -11.12
C LEU A 132 -0.44 3.31 -10.52
N TRP A 133 0.84 2.98 -10.45
CA TRP A 133 1.89 3.92 -10.08
C TRP A 133 3.28 3.47 -10.57
N ASN A 134 4.14 4.41 -10.75
CA ASN A 134 5.57 4.16 -10.84
C ASN A 134 6.33 4.98 -9.80
N THR A 135 7.60 4.70 -9.66
CA THR A 135 8.51 5.39 -8.77
C THR A 135 9.95 5.28 -9.25
N SER A 136 10.85 6.01 -8.62
CA SER A 136 12.30 5.89 -8.81
C SER A 136 12.91 4.99 -7.75
N SER A 137 13.76 4.03 -8.14
CA SER A 137 14.59 3.27 -7.21
C SER A 137 15.74 4.14 -6.70
N LEU A 138 15.53 4.85 -5.60
CA LEU A 138 16.52 5.73 -4.95
C LEU A 138 17.16 5.06 -3.72
N PHE A 139 17.30 3.73 -3.73
CA PHE A 139 17.73 2.96 -2.57
C PHE A 139 18.61 1.74 -2.89
N THR A 140 18.44 1.08 -4.04
CA THR A 140 19.15 -0.17 -4.37
C THR A 140 20.61 0.05 -4.70
N ASN A 141 20.95 1.10 -5.46
CA ASN A 141 22.32 1.36 -5.87
C ASN A 141 23.16 1.83 -4.66
N PRO A 142 24.43 1.39 -4.51
CA PRO A 142 25.33 1.81 -3.42
C PRO A 142 25.49 3.33 -3.26
N ARG A 143 25.25 4.14 -4.29
CA ARG A 143 25.28 5.60 -4.17
C ARG A 143 24.28 6.14 -3.15
N PHE A 144 23.18 5.43 -2.91
CA PHE A 144 22.11 5.81 -1.99
C PHE A 144 22.25 5.21 -0.58
N VAL A 145 23.42 4.69 -0.23
CA VAL A 145 23.68 4.04 1.08
C VAL A 145 23.30 4.91 2.29
N SER A 146 23.37 6.24 2.13
CA SER A 146 23.00 7.23 3.16
C SER A 146 21.77 8.06 2.77
N GLY A 147 20.83 7.48 2.05
CA GLY A 147 19.65 8.16 1.54
C GLY A 147 19.86 8.84 0.20
N ALA A 148 18.79 9.38 -0.34
CA ALA A 148 18.74 10.15 -1.59
C ALA A 148 18.37 11.60 -1.31
N SER A 149 17.11 11.87 -0.98
CA SER A 149 16.62 13.21 -0.62
C SER A 149 17.10 13.69 0.75
N THR A 150 17.50 12.78 1.63
CA THR A 150 18.13 13.06 2.93
C THR A 150 19.64 12.88 2.90
N SER A 151 20.23 12.53 1.75
CA SER A 151 21.67 12.31 1.62
C SER A 151 22.48 13.50 2.11
N PRO A 152 23.55 13.26 2.90
CA PRO A 152 24.49 14.32 3.29
C PRO A 152 25.40 14.77 2.13
N PHE A 153 25.33 14.12 0.97
CA PHE A 153 26.15 14.37 -0.21
C PHE A 153 25.34 15.07 -1.31
N ALA A 154 25.70 16.31 -1.62
CA ALA A 154 24.97 17.14 -2.57
C ALA A 154 24.92 16.53 -3.98
N ASP A 155 25.98 15.84 -4.43
CA ASP A 155 26.03 15.19 -5.73
C ASP A 155 25.01 14.03 -5.82
N ILE A 156 24.80 13.31 -4.72
CA ILE A 156 23.80 12.23 -4.64
C ILE A 156 22.38 12.82 -4.65
N TYR A 157 22.14 13.88 -3.89
CA TYR A 157 20.87 14.61 -3.91
C TYR A 157 20.53 15.10 -5.34
N ALA A 158 21.52 15.69 -6.03
CA ALA A 158 21.36 16.16 -7.40
C ALA A 158 21.08 15.02 -8.38
N TYR A 159 21.81 13.90 -8.26
CA TYR A 159 21.58 12.70 -9.06
C TYR A 159 20.15 12.15 -8.86
N ALA A 160 19.73 12.03 -7.60
CA ALA A 160 18.37 11.58 -7.25
C ALA A 160 17.29 12.48 -7.88
N GLY A 161 17.49 13.80 -7.83
CA GLY A 161 16.59 14.77 -8.47
C GLY A 161 16.51 14.59 -9.99
N GLY A 162 17.64 14.35 -10.65
CA GLY A 162 17.68 14.07 -12.09
C GLY A 162 16.98 12.78 -12.47
N GLN A 163 17.23 11.69 -11.72
CA GLN A 163 16.58 10.40 -11.92
C GLN A 163 15.06 10.50 -11.74
N LEU A 164 14.62 11.14 -10.67
CA LEU A 164 13.20 11.30 -10.35
C LEU A 164 12.48 12.17 -11.37
N LYS A 165 13.13 13.24 -11.85
CA LYS A 165 12.58 14.11 -12.90
C LYS A 165 12.16 13.30 -14.13
N HIS A 166 13.04 12.43 -14.63
CA HIS A 166 12.73 11.58 -15.78
C HIS A 166 11.62 10.56 -15.47
N SER A 167 11.59 10.02 -14.25
CA SER A 167 10.52 9.11 -13.81
C SER A 167 9.14 9.80 -13.76
N LEU A 168 9.07 11.10 -13.41
CA LEU A 168 7.83 11.89 -13.50
C LEU A 168 7.38 12.10 -14.96
N GLU A 169 8.33 12.30 -15.89
CA GLU A 169 8.04 12.39 -17.33
C GLU A 169 7.43 11.08 -17.84
N ILE A 170 7.96 9.94 -17.40
CA ILE A 170 7.44 8.61 -17.71
C ILE A 170 6.04 8.41 -17.10
N ALA A 171 5.83 8.82 -15.84
CA ALA A 171 4.52 8.78 -15.21
C ALA A 171 3.47 9.52 -16.04
N LYS A 172 3.80 10.72 -16.51
CA LYS A 172 2.92 11.49 -17.41
C LYS A 172 2.69 10.79 -18.73
N ARG A 173 3.75 10.28 -19.36
CA ARG A 173 3.69 9.61 -20.67
C ARG A 173 2.79 8.37 -20.63
N LEU A 174 2.92 7.56 -19.58
CA LEU A 174 2.15 6.33 -19.42
C LEU A 174 0.79 6.54 -18.75
N GLY A 175 0.47 7.76 -18.32
CA GLY A 175 -0.80 8.08 -17.66
C GLY A 175 -0.93 7.37 -16.30
N ALA A 176 0.13 7.39 -15.49
CA ALA A 176 0.10 6.84 -14.14
C ALA A 176 -0.99 7.51 -13.31
N GLU A 177 -1.77 6.71 -12.59
CA GLU A 177 -2.80 7.25 -11.69
C GLU A 177 -2.18 7.83 -10.41
N ASN A 178 -1.04 7.28 -9.97
CA ASN A 178 -0.30 7.75 -8.81
C ASN A 178 1.21 7.77 -9.09
N TYR A 179 1.95 8.49 -8.25
CA TYR A 179 3.40 8.42 -8.13
C TYR A 179 3.76 8.19 -6.67
N VAL A 180 4.46 7.09 -6.38
CA VAL A 180 4.83 6.70 -5.01
C VAL A 180 6.23 7.20 -4.67
N PHE A 181 6.41 7.68 -3.44
CA PHE A 181 7.67 8.00 -2.80
C PHE A 181 7.86 7.04 -1.62
N TRP A 182 8.56 5.95 -1.85
CA TRP A 182 9.03 5.08 -0.78
C TRP A 182 10.38 5.57 -0.29
N GLY A 183 10.49 5.84 1.01
CA GLY A 183 11.68 6.45 1.61
C GLY A 183 12.96 5.61 1.52
N GLY A 184 12.83 4.31 1.29
CA GLY A 184 13.98 3.43 1.09
C GLY A 184 15.02 3.53 2.19
N ARG A 185 16.02 4.38 1.98
CA ARG A 185 17.09 4.64 2.95
C ARG A 185 17.05 6.05 3.55
N GLU A 186 15.88 6.69 3.54
CA GLU A 186 15.67 8.01 4.12
C GLU A 186 15.49 7.89 5.65
N GLY A 187 16.62 7.95 6.35
CA GLY A 187 16.67 7.75 7.80
C GLY A 187 18.10 7.79 8.31
N TYR A 188 18.34 7.32 9.52
CA TYR A 188 19.66 7.34 10.13
C TYR A 188 19.92 6.12 11.04
N GLU A 189 21.20 5.79 11.24
CA GLU A 189 21.64 4.71 12.14
C GLU A 189 22.02 5.24 13.52
N ASN A 190 22.58 6.45 13.61
CA ASN A 190 22.95 7.07 14.87
C ASN A 190 22.86 8.61 14.81
N LEU A 191 22.69 9.23 15.98
CA LEU A 191 22.49 10.69 16.09
C LEU A 191 23.81 11.51 16.08
N TRP A 192 24.96 10.88 16.24
CA TRP A 192 26.21 11.60 16.42
C TRP A 192 26.68 12.34 15.16
N ASN A 193 26.32 11.84 13.98
CA ASN A 193 26.66 12.41 12.70
C ASN A 193 25.43 12.87 11.89
N THR A 194 24.23 12.87 12.50
CA THR A 194 22.96 13.15 11.82
C THR A 194 22.43 14.54 12.19
N GLN A 195 22.08 15.34 11.20
CA GLN A 195 21.36 16.60 11.36
C GLN A 195 19.90 16.41 10.93
N MET A 196 19.09 15.72 11.76
CA MET A 196 17.70 15.33 11.46
C MET A 196 16.88 16.46 10.85
N LYS A 197 16.90 17.65 11.46
CA LYS A 197 16.15 18.80 10.96
C LYS A 197 16.56 19.20 9.54
N ARG A 198 17.85 19.11 9.23
CA ARG A 198 18.37 19.45 7.91
C ARG A 198 17.98 18.41 6.88
N GLU A 199 18.11 17.15 7.20
CA GLU A 199 17.75 16.03 6.33
C GLU A 199 16.26 16.03 6.01
N GLN A 200 15.39 16.19 7.00
CA GLN A 200 13.94 16.29 6.80
C GLN A 200 13.56 17.53 5.99
N ALA A 201 14.21 18.66 6.21
CA ALA A 201 13.99 19.87 5.40
C ALA A 201 14.42 19.68 3.94
N HIS A 202 15.51 18.93 3.68
CA HIS A 202 15.94 18.56 2.34
C HIS A 202 14.92 17.65 1.66
N MET A 203 14.40 16.64 2.36
CA MET A 203 13.36 15.75 1.85
C MET A 203 12.07 16.52 1.52
N ALA A 204 11.63 17.39 2.39
CA ALA A 204 10.47 18.24 2.14
C ALA A 204 10.66 19.14 0.90
N LYS A 205 11.84 19.80 0.79
CA LYS A 205 12.18 20.59 -0.38
C LYS A 205 12.22 19.76 -1.66
N PHE A 206 12.70 18.53 -1.58
CA PHE A 206 12.70 17.60 -2.70
C PHE A 206 11.27 17.32 -3.18
N PHE A 207 10.34 17.04 -2.28
CA PHE A 207 8.94 16.83 -2.62
C PHE A 207 8.26 18.06 -3.23
N HIS A 208 8.53 19.25 -2.68
CA HIS A 208 8.02 20.50 -3.28
C HIS A 208 8.54 20.69 -4.72
N MET A 209 9.85 20.47 -4.97
CA MET A 209 10.41 20.56 -6.34
C MET A 209 9.78 19.53 -7.28
N CYS A 210 9.51 18.31 -6.80
CA CYS A 210 8.83 17.29 -7.59
C CYS A 210 7.40 17.72 -7.95
N HIS A 211 6.67 18.28 -6.99
CA HIS A 211 5.32 18.77 -7.22
C HIS A 211 5.28 19.95 -8.18
N GLU A 212 6.16 20.94 -8.02
CA GLU A 212 6.31 22.07 -8.95
C GLU A 212 6.58 21.58 -10.37
N TYR A 213 7.50 20.63 -10.53
CA TYR A 213 7.81 20.06 -11.84
C TYR A 213 6.65 19.26 -12.42
N ALA A 214 5.94 18.48 -11.60
CA ALA A 214 4.73 17.76 -12.04
C ALA A 214 3.66 18.72 -12.58
N GLN A 215 3.46 19.86 -11.90
CA GLN A 215 2.57 20.91 -12.38
C GLN A 215 3.06 21.54 -13.71
N GLU A 216 4.35 21.83 -13.83
CA GLU A 216 4.96 22.38 -15.04
C GLU A 216 4.72 21.47 -16.25
N ILE A 217 4.93 20.18 -16.11
CA ILE A 217 4.71 19.21 -17.19
C ILE A 217 3.24 18.81 -17.37
N GLY A 218 2.33 19.20 -16.47
CA GLY A 218 0.92 18.81 -16.47
C GLY A 218 0.72 17.31 -16.20
N LEU A 219 1.44 16.76 -15.20
CA LEU A 219 1.21 15.42 -14.67
C LEU A 219 0.04 15.46 -13.70
N ASP A 220 -1.01 14.69 -13.98
CA ASP A 220 -2.22 14.55 -13.16
C ASP A 220 -2.20 13.22 -12.40
N ALA A 221 -1.10 12.96 -11.68
CA ALA A 221 -0.98 11.79 -10.82
C ALA A 221 -1.05 12.20 -9.34
N GLN A 222 -1.71 11.40 -8.52
CA GLN A 222 -1.73 11.58 -7.07
C GLN A 222 -0.35 11.22 -6.51
N PHE A 223 0.27 12.12 -5.73
CA PHE A 223 1.53 11.84 -5.04
C PHE A 223 1.26 11.13 -3.72
N LEU A 224 2.03 10.07 -3.48
CA LEU A 224 1.89 9.21 -2.31
C LEU A 224 3.24 9.04 -1.61
N ILE A 225 3.28 9.23 -0.29
CA ILE A 225 4.39 8.78 0.55
C ILE A 225 4.03 7.42 1.14
N GLU A 226 5.00 6.50 1.17
CA GLU A 226 4.82 5.15 1.68
C GLU A 226 5.63 4.94 2.96
N PRO A 227 4.96 4.92 4.14
CA PRO A 227 5.64 4.74 5.41
C PRO A 227 6.20 3.32 5.58
N LYS A 228 7.41 3.24 6.16
CA LYS A 228 8.02 1.97 6.56
C LYS A 228 8.89 2.16 7.80
N ALA A 229 8.77 1.23 8.77
CA ALA A 229 9.54 1.24 10.01
C ALA A 229 10.79 0.35 9.92
N LYS A 230 11.87 0.75 10.58
CA LYS A 230 13.01 -0.10 11.01
C LYS A 230 13.86 -0.74 9.93
N GLU A 231 13.51 -0.69 8.67
CA GLU A 231 14.17 -1.42 7.60
C GLU A 231 14.06 -0.63 6.28
N PRO A 232 15.15 -0.49 5.52
CA PRO A 232 16.53 -0.98 5.80
C PRO A 232 17.30 -0.14 6.83
N THR A 233 16.84 1.06 7.17
CA THR A 233 17.47 1.95 8.16
C THR A 233 16.75 1.81 9.50
N MET A 234 17.49 1.74 10.61
CA MET A 234 16.90 1.56 11.94
C MET A 234 15.89 2.65 12.29
N HIS A 235 16.19 3.89 11.93
CA HIS A 235 15.37 5.07 12.19
C HIS A 235 14.92 5.71 10.89
N GLN A 236 13.88 5.13 10.26
CA GLN A 236 13.24 5.71 9.07
C GLN A 236 12.48 6.99 9.46
N TYR A 237 12.57 8.04 8.61
CA TYR A 237 11.86 9.31 8.85
C TYR A 237 10.35 9.18 8.65
N ASP A 238 9.90 8.28 7.79
CA ASP A 238 8.50 7.98 7.47
C ASP A 238 8.02 6.68 8.15
N PHE A 239 8.23 6.58 9.47
CA PHE A 239 8.12 5.37 10.27
C PHE A 239 6.74 4.68 10.20
N ASP A 240 5.65 5.45 10.25
CA ASP A 240 4.26 5.00 10.22
C ASP A 240 3.34 6.11 9.68
N ALA A 241 2.05 5.83 9.55
CA ALA A 241 1.07 6.81 9.06
C ALA A 241 1.06 8.09 9.89
N SER A 242 1.10 7.99 11.21
CA SER A 242 1.10 9.15 12.12
C SER A 242 2.34 10.02 11.93
N THR A 243 3.52 9.39 11.83
CA THR A 243 4.79 10.08 11.60
C THR A 243 4.82 10.77 10.22
N ALA A 244 4.35 10.07 9.19
CA ALA A 244 4.24 10.65 7.84
C ALA A 244 3.27 11.86 7.82
N ILE A 245 2.10 11.75 8.45
CA ILE A 245 1.14 12.86 8.57
C ILE A 245 1.76 14.05 9.33
N ALA A 246 2.50 13.80 10.41
CA ALA A 246 3.20 14.85 11.15
C ALA A 246 4.26 15.55 10.29
N PHE A 247 5.03 14.79 9.50
CA PHE A 247 6.00 15.33 8.55
C PHE A 247 5.31 16.20 7.49
N LEU A 248 4.27 15.70 6.83
CA LEU A 248 3.52 16.44 5.82
C LEU A 248 2.99 17.78 6.38
N LYS A 249 2.42 17.75 7.58
CA LYS A 249 1.92 18.97 8.24
C LYS A 249 3.03 19.93 8.66
N THR A 250 4.18 19.42 9.12
CA THR A 250 5.31 20.25 9.56
C THR A 250 5.92 21.05 8.42
N TYR A 251 5.89 20.52 7.22
CA TYR A 251 6.52 21.11 6.03
C TYR A 251 5.53 21.62 4.98
N ASP A 252 4.24 21.80 5.38
CA ASP A 252 3.18 22.35 4.51
C ASP A 252 3.03 21.59 3.19
N ILE A 253 3.08 20.25 3.26
CA ILE A 253 2.90 19.35 2.11
C ILE A 253 1.45 18.86 2.11
N ASP A 254 0.57 19.57 1.42
CA ASP A 254 -0.87 19.28 1.33
C ASP A 254 -1.27 18.52 0.05
N PHE A 255 -0.33 18.35 -0.87
CA PHE A 255 -0.51 17.70 -2.17
C PHE A 255 -0.20 16.18 -2.14
N MET A 256 0.18 15.62 -1.01
CA MET A 256 0.50 14.20 -0.87
C MET A 256 -0.52 13.46 -0.01
N LYS A 257 -0.73 12.19 -0.34
CA LYS A 257 -1.45 11.22 0.48
C LYS A 257 -0.54 10.06 0.85
N LEU A 258 -1.09 9.00 1.45
CA LEU A 258 -0.32 7.84 1.88
C LEU A 258 -0.64 6.63 1.00
N ASN A 259 0.41 5.85 0.67
CA ASN A 259 0.32 4.47 0.23
C ASN A 259 0.67 3.60 1.44
N LEU A 260 -0.25 2.76 1.89
CA LEU A 260 -0.08 1.99 3.11
C LEU A 260 0.05 0.51 2.81
N GLU A 261 0.94 -0.16 3.55
CA GLU A 261 1.26 -1.55 3.36
C GLU A 261 1.09 -2.37 4.64
N GLY A 262 0.57 -3.59 4.50
CA GLY A 262 0.27 -4.48 5.61
C GLY A 262 1.51 -4.89 6.41
N ASN A 263 2.58 -5.32 5.74
CA ASN A 263 3.81 -5.71 6.43
C ASN A 263 4.52 -4.51 7.08
N HIS A 264 4.51 -3.33 6.44
CA HIS A 264 5.07 -2.11 7.03
C HIS A 264 4.33 -1.70 8.31
N ALA A 265 3.01 -1.84 8.35
CA ALA A 265 2.22 -1.65 9.56
C ALA A 265 2.67 -2.59 10.70
N ASN A 266 2.87 -3.87 10.40
CA ASN A 266 3.33 -4.85 11.39
C ASN A 266 4.74 -4.51 11.91
N LEU A 267 5.66 -4.06 11.06
CA LEU A 267 6.99 -3.60 11.46
C LEU A 267 6.93 -2.39 12.41
N ALA A 268 5.97 -1.50 12.20
CA ALA A 268 5.73 -0.35 13.09
C ALA A 268 5.06 -0.75 14.43
N GLY A 269 4.60 -1.99 14.57
CA GLY A 269 3.88 -2.48 15.75
C GLY A 269 2.38 -2.21 15.72
N HIS A 270 1.82 -1.95 14.53
CA HIS A 270 0.43 -1.68 14.28
C HIS A 270 -0.27 -2.83 13.54
N THR A 271 -1.61 -2.82 13.56
CA THR A 271 -2.38 -3.59 12.59
C THR A 271 -2.50 -2.79 11.29
N TYR A 272 -2.69 -3.48 10.18
CA TYR A 272 -2.93 -2.80 8.90
C TYR A 272 -4.18 -1.92 8.96
N GLN A 273 -5.24 -2.39 9.62
CA GLN A 273 -6.45 -1.61 9.88
C GLN A 273 -6.16 -0.29 10.60
N HIS A 274 -5.26 -0.28 11.62
CA HIS A 274 -4.90 0.93 12.35
C HIS A 274 -4.31 2.00 11.43
N GLU A 275 -3.37 1.62 10.61
CA GLU A 275 -2.71 2.54 9.66
C GLU A 275 -3.72 3.12 8.66
N ILE A 276 -4.60 2.28 8.11
CA ILE A 276 -5.63 2.72 7.16
C ILE A 276 -6.63 3.67 7.83
N ARG A 277 -7.10 3.33 9.05
CA ARG A 277 -7.99 4.19 9.82
C ARG A 277 -7.36 5.55 10.09
N THR A 278 -6.09 5.56 10.52
CA THR A 278 -5.34 6.79 10.81
C THR A 278 -5.26 7.69 9.58
N ALA A 279 -4.93 7.14 8.41
CA ALA A 279 -4.85 7.91 7.18
C ALA A 279 -6.23 8.36 6.68
N ARG A 280 -7.25 7.50 6.78
CA ARG A 280 -8.63 7.80 6.38
C ARG A 280 -9.19 8.98 7.19
N GLU A 281 -9.11 8.93 8.51
CA GLU A 281 -9.62 9.97 9.40
C GLU A 281 -8.84 11.29 9.29
N ALA A 282 -7.58 11.23 8.85
CA ALA A 282 -6.80 12.42 8.52
C ALA A 282 -7.05 12.96 7.09
N GLY A 283 -7.86 12.26 6.27
CA GLY A 283 -8.16 12.64 4.88
C GLY A 283 -7.03 12.41 3.89
N VAL A 284 -6.04 11.56 4.25
CA VAL A 284 -4.84 11.31 3.44
C VAL A 284 -4.68 9.86 2.98
N LEU A 285 -5.73 9.05 3.03
CA LEU A 285 -5.71 7.73 2.42
C LEU A 285 -5.62 7.86 0.90
N GLY A 286 -4.58 7.30 0.30
CA GLY A 286 -4.30 7.42 -1.14
C GLY A 286 -4.33 6.10 -1.89
N SER A 287 -3.59 5.09 -1.43
CA SER A 287 -3.52 3.75 -2.02
C SER A 287 -3.08 2.72 -0.99
N LEU A 288 -3.13 1.44 -1.36
CA LEU A 288 -2.77 0.32 -0.49
C LEU A 288 -1.84 -0.65 -1.24
N ASP A 289 -0.83 -1.16 -0.54
CA ASP A 289 -0.05 -2.31 -0.97
C ASP A 289 -0.52 -3.57 -0.23
N ALA A 290 -0.96 -4.54 -1.02
CA ALA A 290 -1.61 -5.75 -0.56
C ALA A 290 -0.57 -6.83 -0.26
N ASN A 291 -0.15 -6.92 0.99
CA ASN A 291 0.65 -8.00 1.53
C ASN A 291 0.32 -8.25 3.00
N GLN A 292 1.00 -9.20 3.59
CA GLN A 292 0.99 -9.44 5.03
C GLN A 292 2.40 -9.75 5.52
N GLY A 293 2.65 -9.50 6.81
CA GLY A 293 3.88 -9.86 7.51
C GLY A 293 3.66 -10.92 8.57
N ASP A 294 4.73 -11.62 8.94
CA ASP A 294 4.73 -12.49 10.12
C ASP A 294 5.10 -11.66 11.35
N LYS A 295 4.19 -11.59 12.31
CA LYS A 295 4.34 -10.80 13.54
C LYS A 295 5.43 -11.30 14.48
N LEU A 296 5.90 -12.55 14.30
CA LEU A 296 6.93 -13.17 15.13
C LEU A 296 8.33 -12.96 14.55
N ILE A 297 8.48 -12.90 13.24
CA ILE A 297 9.79 -12.84 12.56
C ILE A 297 10.37 -11.43 12.61
N GLY A 298 9.58 -10.39 12.41
CA GLY A 298 9.97 -8.99 12.63
C GLY A 298 10.82 -8.37 11.53
N TRP A 299 10.79 -8.88 10.30
CA TRP A 299 11.32 -8.23 9.10
C TRP A 299 10.28 -8.19 7.97
N ASP A 300 10.62 -7.51 6.89
CA ASP A 300 9.75 -7.37 5.74
C ASP A 300 9.66 -8.68 4.93
N MET A 301 8.54 -9.35 5.09
CA MET A 301 8.31 -10.67 4.48
C MET A 301 7.70 -10.58 3.10
N ASP A 302 6.93 -9.53 2.82
CA ASP A 302 6.16 -9.36 1.59
C ASP A 302 5.36 -10.62 1.23
N GLU A 303 4.64 -11.20 2.19
CA GLU A 303 3.79 -12.35 1.91
C GLU A 303 2.53 -11.96 1.18
N PHE A 304 2.09 -12.82 0.25
CA PHE A 304 0.74 -12.68 -0.30
C PHE A 304 -0.31 -12.80 0.81
N PRO A 305 -1.30 -11.90 0.87
CA PRO A 305 -2.28 -11.87 1.95
C PRO A 305 -3.20 -13.08 1.89
N THR A 306 -3.31 -13.78 3.02
CA THR A 306 -4.18 -14.96 3.20
C THR A 306 -4.94 -14.91 4.54
N ASP A 307 -4.66 -13.92 5.40
CA ASP A 307 -5.36 -13.72 6.67
C ASP A 307 -6.72 -13.05 6.42
N LEU A 308 -7.78 -13.86 6.47
CA LEU A 308 -9.15 -13.39 6.24
C LEU A 308 -9.61 -12.34 7.26
N TYR A 309 -9.14 -12.42 8.52
CA TYR A 309 -9.50 -11.44 9.53
C TYR A 309 -8.91 -10.06 9.14
N GLU A 310 -7.65 -10.03 8.75
CA GLU A 310 -6.98 -8.78 8.33
C GLU A 310 -7.64 -8.21 7.07
N THR A 311 -7.82 -9.02 6.02
CA THR A 311 -8.44 -8.54 4.77
C THR A 311 -9.88 -8.07 4.97
N SER A 312 -10.66 -8.70 5.87
CA SER A 312 -12.02 -8.24 6.21
C SER A 312 -12.01 -6.89 6.92
N THR A 313 -11.11 -6.68 7.86
CA THR A 313 -11.01 -5.40 8.58
C THR A 313 -10.46 -4.28 7.68
N VAL A 314 -9.53 -4.58 6.79
CA VAL A 314 -9.04 -3.64 5.76
C VAL A 314 -10.18 -3.24 4.83
N MET A 315 -10.92 -4.20 4.30
CA MET A 315 -12.02 -3.91 3.36
C MET A 315 -13.18 -3.19 4.04
N TRP A 316 -13.37 -3.37 5.34
CA TRP A 316 -14.34 -2.54 6.08
C TRP A 316 -13.93 -1.06 6.08
N GLU A 317 -12.63 -0.75 6.30
CA GLU A 317 -12.14 0.64 6.23
C GLU A 317 -12.30 1.23 4.82
N VAL A 318 -12.07 0.44 3.79
CA VAL A 318 -12.24 0.85 2.39
C VAL A 318 -13.72 1.13 2.07
N LEU A 319 -14.64 0.29 2.55
CA LEU A 319 -16.07 0.51 2.39
C LEU A 319 -16.56 1.74 3.15
N ALA A 320 -16.05 1.97 4.37
CA ALA A 320 -16.39 3.14 5.17
C ALA A 320 -15.90 4.46 4.52
N GLU A 321 -14.78 4.43 3.78
CA GLU A 321 -14.30 5.56 2.98
C GLU A 321 -15.05 5.68 1.64
N GLY A 322 -15.59 4.57 1.14
CA GLY A 322 -16.24 4.48 -0.17
C GLY A 322 -15.30 4.18 -1.35
N GLN A 323 -13.99 4.10 -1.12
CA GLN A 323 -12.95 3.79 -2.12
C GLN A 323 -11.56 3.62 -1.47
N ILE A 324 -10.58 3.13 -2.24
CA ILE A 324 -9.16 3.15 -1.87
C ILE A 324 -8.55 4.46 -2.37
N GLY A 325 -8.78 5.57 -1.66
CA GLY A 325 -8.35 6.89 -2.12
C GLY A 325 -8.96 7.27 -3.50
N PRO A 326 -8.70 8.47 -4.02
CA PRO A 326 -9.27 8.92 -5.30
C PRO A 326 -8.79 8.11 -6.52
N HIS A 327 -7.54 7.65 -6.51
CA HIS A 327 -6.87 6.97 -7.61
C HIS A 327 -6.15 5.68 -7.18
N GLY A 328 -6.34 5.26 -5.95
CA GLY A 328 -5.64 4.12 -5.37
C GLY A 328 -6.13 2.76 -5.84
N GLY A 329 -5.40 1.74 -5.46
CA GLY A 329 -5.72 0.33 -5.70
C GLY A 329 -5.04 -0.56 -4.67
N LEU A 330 -5.16 -1.88 -4.86
CA LEU A 330 -4.45 -2.91 -4.11
C LEU A 330 -3.32 -3.44 -4.99
N ASN A 331 -2.12 -2.85 -4.85
CA ASN A 331 -0.94 -3.37 -5.51
C ASN A 331 -0.36 -4.54 -4.69
N PHE A 332 -0.04 -5.65 -5.33
CA PHE A 332 0.62 -6.78 -4.66
C PHE A 332 2.13 -6.52 -4.52
N ASP A 333 2.52 -5.70 -3.55
CA ASP A 333 3.89 -5.66 -3.07
C ASP A 333 4.18 -6.94 -2.27
N ALA A 334 4.21 -8.06 -3.00
CA ALA A 334 4.25 -9.40 -2.43
C ALA A 334 5.01 -10.38 -3.34
N LYS A 335 5.73 -11.29 -2.71
CA LYS A 335 6.54 -12.32 -3.40
C LYS A 335 6.21 -13.73 -2.89
N PRO A 336 6.26 -14.75 -3.75
CA PRO A 336 6.20 -16.14 -3.32
C PRO A 336 7.32 -16.48 -2.33
N ARG A 337 7.11 -17.46 -1.48
CA ARG A 337 8.18 -17.98 -0.62
C ARG A 337 9.18 -18.81 -1.43
N ARG A 338 10.41 -18.98 -0.91
CA ARG A 338 11.46 -19.79 -1.57
C ARG A 338 11.02 -21.22 -1.93
N THR A 339 10.05 -21.76 -1.20
CA THR A 339 9.47 -23.08 -1.45
C THR A 339 8.41 -23.10 -2.57
N SER A 340 7.94 -21.94 -3.00
CA SER A 340 6.99 -21.74 -4.10
C SER A 340 7.72 -21.16 -5.32
N PHE A 341 8.59 -21.95 -5.92
CA PHE A 341 9.60 -21.49 -6.87
C PHE A 341 9.24 -21.69 -8.35
N ALA A 342 8.23 -22.51 -8.66
CA ALA A 342 7.81 -22.75 -10.03
C ALA A 342 7.19 -21.49 -10.66
N ALA A 343 7.30 -21.35 -11.99
CA ALA A 343 6.71 -20.21 -12.68
C ALA A 343 5.19 -20.11 -12.48
N GLU A 344 4.51 -21.23 -12.32
CA GLU A 344 3.07 -21.30 -12.01
C GLU A 344 2.73 -20.72 -10.63
N ASP A 345 3.65 -20.79 -9.68
CA ASP A 345 3.42 -20.26 -8.31
C ASP A 345 3.21 -18.74 -8.29
N LEU A 346 3.66 -18.02 -9.32
CA LEU A 346 3.32 -16.60 -9.48
C LEU A 346 1.81 -16.40 -9.63
N PHE A 347 1.16 -17.25 -10.45
CA PHE A 347 -0.31 -17.20 -10.58
C PHE A 347 -1.00 -17.65 -9.31
N ARG A 348 -0.56 -18.75 -8.68
CA ARG A 348 -1.16 -19.30 -7.46
C ARG A 348 -1.12 -18.29 -6.31
N SER A 349 -0.01 -17.61 -6.14
CA SER A 349 0.16 -16.59 -5.10
C SER A 349 -0.75 -15.38 -5.31
N HIS A 350 -0.83 -14.87 -6.54
CA HIS A 350 -1.75 -13.75 -6.86
C HIS A 350 -3.21 -14.17 -6.72
N ILE A 351 -3.59 -15.37 -7.16
CA ILE A 351 -4.94 -15.90 -6.99
C ILE A 351 -5.30 -15.95 -5.51
N ALA A 352 -4.41 -16.48 -4.67
CA ALA A 352 -4.65 -16.56 -3.22
C ALA A 352 -4.86 -15.17 -2.59
N GLY A 353 -4.03 -14.20 -2.95
CA GLY A 353 -4.17 -12.82 -2.47
C GLY A 353 -5.44 -12.14 -2.97
N MET A 354 -5.77 -12.29 -4.25
CA MET A 354 -6.98 -11.73 -4.84
C MET A 354 -8.25 -12.34 -4.23
N ASP A 355 -8.28 -13.65 -4.04
CA ASP A 355 -9.39 -14.33 -3.38
C ASP A 355 -9.52 -13.95 -1.90
N SER A 356 -8.41 -13.76 -1.19
CA SER A 356 -8.43 -13.32 0.21
C SER A 356 -9.06 -11.93 0.38
N PHE A 357 -8.68 -10.97 -0.45
CA PHE A 357 -9.28 -9.64 -0.44
C PHE A 357 -10.72 -9.64 -0.96
N ALA A 358 -11.04 -10.46 -1.94
CA ALA A 358 -12.41 -10.63 -2.41
C ALA A 358 -13.33 -11.21 -1.32
N ALA A 359 -12.87 -12.23 -0.60
CA ALA A 359 -13.56 -12.78 0.56
C ALA A 359 -13.71 -11.73 1.67
N GLY A 360 -12.64 -11.00 1.98
CA GLY A 360 -12.68 -9.88 2.94
C GLY A 360 -13.69 -8.80 2.57
N LEU A 361 -13.80 -8.46 1.28
CA LEU A 361 -14.80 -7.51 0.77
C LEU A 361 -16.24 -8.02 0.99
N LEU A 362 -16.51 -9.31 0.76
CA LEU A 362 -17.83 -9.90 0.98
C LEU A 362 -18.22 -9.84 2.46
N VAL A 363 -17.29 -10.16 3.35
CA VAL A 363 -17.50 -10.07 4.81
C VAL A 363 -17.75 -8.62 5.24
N ALA A 364 -16.90 -7.70 4.80
CA ALA A 364 -17.02 -6.28 5.13
C ALA A 364 -18.32 -5.67 4.61
N ALA A 365 -18.75 -6.05 3.40
CA ALA A 365 -20.00 -5.58 2.81
C ALA A 365 -21.21 -6.03 3.64
N LYS A 366 -21.22 -7.25 4.14
CA LYS A 366 -22.29 -7.76 5.00
C LYS A 366 -22.31 -7.04 6.35
N MET A 367 -21.15 -6.83 6.97
CA MET A 367 -21.04 -6.05 8.20
C MET A 367 -21.53 -4.60 8.02
N HIS A 368 -21.22 -4.00 6.87
CA HIS A 368 -21.64 -2.63 6.54
C HIS A 368 -23.14 -2.54 6.25
N GLU A 369 -23.73 -3.52 5.54
CA GLU A 369 -25.17 -3.62 5.31
C GLU A 369 -25.94 -3.67 6.63
N ASP A 370 -25.48 -4.48 7.58
CA ASP A 370 -26.10 -4.67 8.90
C ASP A 370 -25.69 -3.55 9.90
N LYS A 371 -24.85 -2.60 9.49
CA LYS A 371 -24.34 -1.47 10.29
C LYS A 371 -23.72 -1.90 11.62
N VAL A 372 -22.99 -2.99 11.62
CA VAL A 372 -22.46 -3.62 12.84
C VAL A 372 -21.51 -2.66 13.60
N ILE A 373 -20.54 -2.10 12.91
CA ILE A 373 -19.54 -1.23 13.52
C ILE A 373 -20.14 0.15 13.83
N GLU A 374 -20.92 0.70 12.91
CA GLU A 374 -21.59 1.97 13.07
C GLU A 374 -22.51 1.99 14.31
N ASN A 375 -23.28 0.91 14.51
CA ASN A 375 -24.14 0.80 15.69
C ASN A 375 -23.35 0.67 16.99
N LEU A 376 -22.25 -0.10 16.99
CA LEU A 376 -21.35 -0.19 18.15
C LEU A 376 -20.74 1.15 18.51
N GLN A 377 -20.30 1.92 17.53
CA GLN A 377 -19.76 3.26 17.74
C GLN A 377 -20.84 4.23 18.23
N ALA A 378 -22.01 4.25 17.61
CA ALA A 378 -23.10 5.12 18.00
C ALA A 378 -23.55 4.84 19.44
N GLU A 379 -23.67 3.58 19.83
CA GLU A 379 -24.01 3.22 21.22
C GLU A 379 -22.91 3.68 22.21
N ARG A 380 -21.65 3.43 21.88
CA ARG A 380 -20.51 3.76 22.75
C ARG A 380 -20.44 5.24 23.07
N TYR A 381 -20.67 6.11 22.09
CA TYR A 381 -20.54 7.56 22.23
C TYR A 381 -21.87 8.29 22.45
N SER A 382 -22.99 7.58 22.62
CA SER A 382 -24.33 8.15 22.75
C SER A 382 -24.49 9.19 23.88
N SER A 383 -23.64 9.15 24.90
CA SER A 383 -23.65 10.15 25.97
C SER A 383 -23.23 11.55 25.52
N PHE A 384 -22.59 11.67 24.36
CA PHE A 384 -22.22 12.96 23.77
C PHE A 384 -23.32 13.58 22.89
N ASP A 385 -24.40 12.83 22.61
CA ASP A 385 -25.52 13.32 21.79
C ASP A 385 -26.45 14.28 22.56
N SER A 386 -26.31 14.37 23.89
CA SER A 386 -27.18 15.21 24.72
C SER A 386 -26.47 15.74 25.99
N GLY A 387 -27.16 16.65 26.71
CA GLY A 387 -26.69 17.16 27.98
C GLY A 387 -25.29 17.78 27.91
N ILE A 388 -24.45 17.47 28.91
CA ILE A 388 -23.08 18.00 28.96
C ILE A 388 -22.23 17.54 27.78
N GLY A 389 -22.43 16.30 27.28
CA GLY A 389 -21.73 15.79 26.12
C GLY A 389 -21.96 16.64 24.88
N ALA A 390 -23.20 17.03 24.62
CA ALA A 390 -23.52 17.90 23.49
C ALA A 390 -22.86 19.28 23.56
N THR A 391 -22.56 19.79 24.76
CA THR A 391 -21.81 21.04 24.87
C THR A 391 -20.33 20.90 24.51
N VAL A 392 -19.76 19.72 24.68
CA VAL A 392 -18.39 19.39 24.23
C VAL A 392 -18.37 19.33 22.71
N GLU A 393 -19.30 18.58 22.09
CA GLU A 393 -19.37 18.39 20.64
C GLU A 393 -19.60 19.70 19.88
N ASN A 394 -20.46 20.58 20.39
CA ASN A 394 -20.74 21.87 19.76
C ASN A 394 -19.77 23.00 20.12
N GLY A 395 -18.73 22.71 20.92
CA GLY A 395 -17.66 23.64 21.30
C GLY A 395 -18.09 24.72 22.29
N THR A 396 -19.22 24.58 22.97
CA THR A 396 -19.69 25.56 23.99
C THR A 396 -19.23 25.23 25.41
N ALA A 397 -18.68 24.02 25.64
CA ALA A 397 -18.14 23.61 26.93
C ALA A 397 -16.89 24.44 27.30
N SER A 398 -16.72 24.69 28.59
CA SER A 398 -15.51 25.26 29.19
C SER A 398 -15.12 24.46 30.43
N LEU A 399 -13.87 24.56 30.88
CA LEU A 399 -13.47 23.89 32.13
C LEU A 399 -14.35 24.28 33.31
N ALA A 400 -14.79 25.54 33.37
CA ALA A 400 -15.68 26.01 34.43
C ALA A 400 -17.08 25.35 34.38
N SER A 401 -17.66 25.21 33.16
CA SER A 401 -18.95 24.53 33.02
C SER A 401 -18.86 23.01 33.23
N LEU A 402 -17.72 22.38 32.88
CA LEU A 402 -17.46 20.97 33.17
C LEU A 402 -17.26 20.75 34.68
N GLU A 403 -16.54 21.63 35.37
CA GLU A 403 -16.36 21.58 36.82
C GLU A 403 -17.72 21.72 37.53
N GLU A 404 -18.48 22.77 37.22
CA GLU A 404 -19.81 23.00 37.78
C GLU A 404 -20.72 21.78 37.65
N TYR A 405 -20.72 21.16 36.46
CA TYR A 405 -21.48 19.95 36.21
C TYR A 405 -21.01 18.77 37.07
N ALA A 406 -19.71 18.63 37.30
CA ALA A 406 -19.12 17.44 37.92
C ALA A 406 -19.07 17.51 39.47
N LEU A 407 -19.04 18.71 40.06
CA LEU A 407 -18.77 18.91 41.49
C LEU A 407 -19.64 18.08 42.42
N ASP A 408 -20.93 17.95 42.14
CA ASP A 408 -21.89 17.27 43.00
C ASP A 408 -22.24 15.86 42.54
N ILE A 409 -21.54 15.30 41.53
CA ILE A 409 -21.78 13.94 41.06
C ILE A 409 -21.08 12.94 42.00
N PRO A 410 -21.82 12.04 42.67
CA PRO A 410 -21.22 10.99 43.48
C PRO A 410 -20.29 10.10 42.65
N GLN A 411 -19.14 9.70 43.24
CA GLN A 411 -18.18 8.79 42.54
C GLN A 411 -18.84 7.48 42.07
N SER A 412 -19.80 6.95 42.84
CA SER A 412 -20.54 5.76 42.41
C SER A 412 -21.31 5.97 41.09
N LYS A 413 -21.84 7.17 40.87
CA LYS A 413 -22.56 7.50 39.63
C LYS A 413 -21.64 7.62 38.44
N LEU A 414 -20.41 8.07 38.62
CA LEU A 414 -19.40 8.09 37.55
C LEU A 414 -18.98 6.67 37.18
N ILE A 415 -18.84 5.78 38.16
CA ILE A 415 -18.54 4.36 37.90
C ILE A 415 -19.72 3.69 37.19
N GLU A 416 -20.96 3.94 37.61
CA GLU A 416 -22.16 3.43 36.93
C GLU A 416 -22.33 3.95 35.49
N ALA A 417 -21.86 5.17 35.21
CA ALA A 417 -21.88 5.75 33.87
C ALA A 417 -20.88 5.06 32.90
N THR A 418 -19.82 4.48 33.44
CA THR A 418 -18.82 3.76 32.66
C THR A 418 -19.39 2.40 32.26
N LYS A 419 -19.60 2.19 30.96
CA LYS A 419 -20.15 0.92 30.43
C LYS A 419 -19.01 0.01 29.97
N SER A 420 -19.26 -1.30 30.00
CA SER A 420 -18.35 -2.31 29.45
C SER A 420 -18.38 -2.28 27.92
N ASP A 421 -17.21 -2.40 27.29
CA ASP A 421 -17.07 -2.48 25.83
C ASP A 421 -17.42 -3.86 25.27
N HIS A 422 -17.60 -4.88 26.11
CA HIS A 422 -17.85 -6.27 25.68
C HIS A 422 -16.89 -6.74 24.59
N LEU A 423 -15.59 -6.41 24.71
CA LEU A 423 -14.56 -6.58 23.66
C LEU A 423 -14.54 -7.99 23.05
N GLU A 424 -14.64 -9.01 23.89
CA GLU A 424 -14.62 -10.42 23.44
C GLU A 424 -15.84 -10.76 22.58
N SER A 425 -17.02 -10.24 22.96
CA SER A 425 -18.25 -10.43 22.18
C SER A 425 -18.19 -9.70 20.84
N VAL A 426 -17.65 -8.50 20.82
CA VAL A 426 -17.43 -7.73 19.57
C VAL A 426 -16.52 -8.50 18.61
N LYS A 427 -15.39 -9.02 19.11
CA LYS A 427 -14.46 -9.83 18.29
C LYS A 427 -15.12 -11.12 17.80
N ALA A 428 -15.89 -11.78 18.65
CA ALA A 428 -16.64 -12.98 18.27
C ALA A 428 -17.68 -12.68 17.18
N THR A 429 -18.35 -11.54 17.25
CA THR A 429 -19.31 -11.10 16.23
C THR A 429 -18.65 -10.99 14.86
N ILE A 430 -17.47 -10.37 14.77
CA ILE A 430 -16.72 -10.26 13.51
C ILE A 430 -16.40 -11.66 12.95
N ASN A 431 -15.96 -12.60 13.79
CA ASN A 431 -15.71 -13.98 13.37
C ASN A 431 -16.98 -14.67 12.84
N ASN A 432 -18.15 -14.43 13.45
CA ASN A 432 -19.42 -14.97 12.98
C ASN A 432 -19.75 -14.42 11.58
N TYR A 433 -19.55 -13.12 11.34
CA TYR A 433 -19.75 -12.53 10.02
C TYR A 433 -18.85 -13.16 8.95
N MET A 434 -17.58 -13.51 9.29
CA MET A 434 -16.70 -14.23 8.36
C MET A 434 -17.27 -15.61 7.99
N ILE A 435 -17.80 -16.34 8.97
CA ILE A 435 -18.38 -17.67 8.74
C ILE A 435 -19.65 -17.57 7.88
N ASP A 436 -20.55 -16.67 8.24
CA ASP A 436 -21.88 -16.57 7.61
C ASP A 436 -21.81 -16.00 6.21
N ALA A 437 -21.11 -14.86 6.02
CA ALA A 437 -20.98 -14.22 4.72
C ALA A 437 -20.32 -15.12 3.67
N LEU A 438 -19.32 -15.93 4.07
CA LEU A 438 -18.65 -16.86 3.17
C LEU A 438 -19.41 -18.18 2.99
N ALA A 439 -20.39 -18.49 3.84
CA ALA A 439 -21.29 -19.62 3.63
C ALA A 439 -22.32 -19.33 2.53
N GLU A 440 -22.68 -18.06 2.35
CA GLU A 440 -23.63 -17.57 1.35
C GLU A 440 -22.98 -17.18 0.01
N ALA A 441 -21.64 -17.02 -0.04
CA ALA A 441 -20.89 -16.64 -1.23
C ALA A 441 -20.69 -17.81 -2.20
#